data_f09c3edc66b0ef143cbeb6e6f9b296c0
#
_entry.id   f09c3edc66b0ef143cbeb6e6f9b296c0
#
_cell.length_a   1.000
_cell.length_b   1.000
_cell.length_c   1.000
_cell.angle_alpha   90.00
_cell.angle_beta   90.00
_cell.angle_gamma   90.00
#
_symmetry.space_group_name_H-M   'P 1'
#
loop_
_entity.id
_entity.type
_entity.pdbx_description
1 polymer ?
#
loop_
_entity_poly.entity_id
_entity_poly.type
_entity_poly.pdbx_seq_one_letter_code
_entity_poly.pdbx_strand_id
1 'polypeptide(L)'
;MPGLATPTSINQSSVWFIFDEDMRIVAMRRLRTSSPPQTTSRLTVLTLLGALTACSMLGASVTAVASPPTQGAQHAVVLDNSTNASSTRPSQTTGSNSSNGSSNGSGGSKGSSRSTGAKVPKGLESFYRQDLTWTDCPDGVTGTAFQCATVTVPLDYDHPQGKTITVALKKLPSTSSSPRGSVFLNPGGPGGSGISLINAQAGLYKSGGLSGVLANYDVIGFDPRGIGQSTPITCWSPDDVQAIVAGRAEAPSQLTPGSATDIVAKGSREAAACQKYTEVPEILDHMDTRSVARDMDVMRALVKDQDLNFFGYSYGTYLGAVYTELFPDNVGRVVLDSAMDPALSRQEAFEGDAAAWEQTLRTYIESQQGKAGFPLSGTTDEAVSRLATFLDGLDAHPLTVSDGGKPLDRTKASMAIRTLVVASPDNWPLLTEGLAQAMNAHDGTTLMRNAESLSGGGGSPGTEEQTVELLQSVYAFSANRCLDFPDTGNQASWDAALASYRRDYPVF
;
A
#
# COMPACT_ATOMS: atom_id res chain seq x y z
N MET A 1 0.75 38.65 27.47
CA MET A 1 1.03 37.22 27.16
C MET A 1 -0.30 36.50 27.15
N PRO A 2 -0.83 36.05 25.99
CA PRO A 2 -1.99 35.17 25.93
C PRO A 2 -1.53 33.76 25.69
N GLY A 3 -2.24 32.82 26.34
CA GLY A 3 -1.89 31.44 26.49
C GLY A 3 -1.86 30.62 25.20
N LEU A 4 -0.96 29.68 25.18
CA LEU A 4 -0.83 28.58 24.21
C LEU A 4 -2.02 27.62 24.42
N ALA A 5 -2.87 27.53 23.41
CA ALA A 5 -3.90 26.51 23.33
C ALA A 5 -3.23 25.16 22.96
N THR A 6 -3.51 24.13 23.74
CA THR A 6 -3.17 22.73 23.48
C THR A 6 -3.82 22.26 22.16
N PRO A 7 -3.13 21.49 21.33
CA PRO A 7 -3.72 20.94 20.11
C PRO A 7 -4.72 19.84 20.46
N THR A 8 -5.97 20.09 20.09
CA THR A 8 -7.06 19.10 20.11
C THR A 8 -6.78 17.99 19.11
N SER A 9 -6.93 16.76 19.58
CA SER A 9 -6.81 15.49 18.87
C SER A 9 -7.26 15.53 17.39
N ILE A 10 -6.33 15.18 16.50
CA ILE A 10 -6.58 14.99 15.07
C ILE A 10 -7.05 13.55 14.89
N ASN A 11 -8.30 13.39 14.50
CA ASN A 11 -8.88 12.11 14.12
C ASN A 11 -8.30 11.73 12.74
N GLN A 12 -7.39 10.75 12.70
CA GLN A 12 -6.76 10.26 11.47
C GLN A 12 -7.75 9.37 10.69
N SER A 13 -8.69 9.99 10.01
CA SER A 13 -9.45 9.30 8.97
C SER A 13 -9.02 9.84 7.61
N SER A 14 -8.25 9.04 6.88
CA SER A 14 -7.90 9.15 5.46
C SER A 14 -7.52 10.58 4.99
N VAL A 15 -6.21 10.85 4.96
CA VAL A 15 -5.68 12.05 4.31
C VAL A 15 -5.34 11.68 2.87
N TRP A 16 -5.99 12.37 1.92
CA TRP A 16 -5.73 12.23 0.49
C TRP A 16 -4.80 13.34 0.02
N PHE A 17 -3.73 13.00 -0.68
CA PHE A 17 -2.90 13.97 -1.39
C PHE A 17 -3.15 13.83 -2.88
N ILE A 18 -3.55 14.92 -3.52
CA ILE A 18 -3.71 15.04 -4.96
C ILE A 18 -2.71 16.11 -5.42
N PHE A 19 -1.85 15.75 -6.35
CA PHE A 19 -0.95 16.70 -7.01
C PHE A 19 -1.61 17.16 -8.30
N ASP A 20 -1.75 18.48 -8.46
CA ASP A 20 -2.21 19.12 -9.70
C ASP A 20 -1.00 19.52 -10.60
N GLU A 21 -1.29 20.01 -11.80
CA GLU A 21 -0.29 20.40 -12.78
C GLU A 21 0.70 21.50 -12.31
N ASP A 22 0.37 22.21 -11.19
CA ASP A 22 1.20 23.27 -10.61
C ASP A 22 2.01 22.79 -9.38
N MET A 23 2.09 21.49 -9.09
CA MET A 23 2.82 20.90 -7.96
C MET A 23 2.46 21.48 -6.59
N ARG A 24 1.19 21.73 -6.34
CA ARG A 24 0.71 22.15 -5.02
C ARG A 24 0.10 20.97 -4.28
N ILE A 25 0.54 20.74 -3.05
CA ILE A 25 -0.08 19.77 -2.15
C ILE A 25 -1.41 20.34 -1.69
N VAL A 26 -2.52 19.74 -2.14
CA VAL A 26 -3.85 20.09 -1.66
C VAL A 26 -4.29 19.06 -0.61
N ALA A 27 -4.17 19.43 0.67
CA ALA A 27 -4.70 18.62 1.76
C ALA A 27 -6.20 18.94 1.94
N MET A 28 -7.09 18.03 1.60
CA MET A 28 -8.51 18.18 1.88
C MET A 28 -8.86 17.63 3.26
N ARG A 29 -9.18 18.52 4.18
CA ARG A 29 -9.71 18.21 5.51
C ARG A 29 -11.23 18.05 5.43
N ARG A 30 -11.77 16.93 5.88
CA ARG A 30 -13.22 16.75 6.01
C ARG A 30 -13.75 17.65 7.13
N LEU A 31 -14.47 18.72 6.77
CA LEU A 31 -15.23 19.52 7.72
C LEU A 31 -16.56 18.81 8.05
N ARG A 32 -16.79 18.51 9.31
CA ARG A 32 -18.14 18.16 9.80
C ARG A 32 -18.98 19.44 9.78
N THR A 33 -20.01 19.49 8.95
CA THR A 33 -21.06 20.48 9.04
C THR A 33 -22.23 19.93 9.84
N SER A 34 -22.56 20.62 10.93
CA SER A 34 -23.84 20.50 11.61
C SER A 34 -24.93 21.17 10.76
N SER A 35 -25.90 20.39 10.31
CA SER A 35 -27.26 20.69 9.82
C SER A 35 -27.56 21.92 8.94
N PRO A 36 -28.61 21.82 8.05
CA PRO A 36 -28.57 22.34 6.69
C PRO A 36 -29.23 23.71 6.51
N PRO A 37 -29.03 24.30 5.32
CA PRO A 37 -30.16 24.38 4.42
C PRO A 37 -29.86 23.98 2.97
N GLN A 38 -30.90 23.56 2.29
CA GLN A 38 -31.00 23.02 0.94
C GLN A 38 -30.50 24.01 -0.12
N THR A 39 -29.57 23.53 -0.96
CA THR A 39 -29.59 23.80 -2.41
C THR A 39 -28.70 22.77 -3.11
N THR A 40 -29.22 22.22 -4.19
CA THR A 40 -28.76 21.12 -4.97
C THR A 40 -27.46 21.40 -5.73
N SER A 41 -26.41 20.66 -5.40
CA SER A 41 -25.34 20.27 -6.35
C SER A 41 -24.85 18.90 -5.96
N ARG A 42 -25.03 17.94 -6.85
CA ARG A 42 -24.67 16.54 -6.64
C ARG A 42 -23.16 16.38 -6.74
N LEU A 43 -22.50 16.31 -5.63
CA LEU A 43 -21.13 15.79 -5.51
C LEU A 43 -21.23 14.32 -5.10
N THR A 44 -20.77 13.44 -5.95
CA THR A 44 -20.78 12.00 -5.66
C THR A 44 -19.39 11.59 -5.17
N VAL A 45 -19.27 11.18 -3.90
CA VAL A 45 -18.02 10.72 -3.27
C VAL A 45 -18.06 9.21 -3.12
N LEU A 46 -17.14 8.49 -3.73
CA LEU A 46 -16.97 7.03 -3.58
C LEU A 46 -15.96 6.74 -2.48
N THR A 47 -16.38 6.05 -1.45
CA THR A 47 -15.49 5.49 -0.43
C THR A 47 -15.29 4.00 -0.75
N LEU A 48 -14.15 3.64 -1.32
CA LEU A 48 -13.66 2.27 -1.39
C LEU A 48 -12.97 1.96 -0.05
N LEU A 49 -13.74 1.61 0.95
CA LEU A 49 -13.23 1.18 2.26
C LEU A 49 -13.77 -0.23 2.51
N GLY A 50 -12.91 -1.18 2.59
CA GLY A 50 -13.24 -2.48 3.15
C GLY A 50 -12.39 -3.66 2.70
N ALA A 51 -11.85 -3.65 1.48
CA ALA A 51 -11.13 -4.81 0.96
C ALA A 51 -9.60 -4.67 0.92
N LEU A 52 -9.06 -3.46 1.13
CA LEU A 52 -7.65 -3.17 0.85
C LEU A 52 -6.77 -3.01 2.10
N THR A 53 -7.34 -2.81 3.28
CA THR A 53 -6.55 -2.68 4.51
C THR A 53 -5.95 -4.01 4.97
N ALA A 54 -6.55 -5.14 4.59
CA ALA A 54 -6.02 -6.47 4.90
C ALA A 54 -4.84 -6.88 3.99
N CYS A 55 -4.80 -6.39 2.75
CA CYS A 55 -3.76 -6.74 1.78
C CYS A 55 -2.39 -6.15 2.10
N SER A 56 -2.34 -5.06 2.88
CA SER A 56 -1.09 -4.34 3.20
C SER A 56 -0.26 -5.01 4.29
N MET A 57 -0.79 -6.02 4.97
CA MET A 57 -0.15 -6.59 6.17
C MET A 57 0.13 -8.10 6.07
N LEU A 58 -0.48 -8.77 5.12
CA LEU A 58 -0.25 -10.18 4.84
C LEU A 58 -0.11 -10.28 3.32
N GLY A 59 0.99 -10.76 2.81
CA GLY A 59 1.16 -11.07 1.41
C GLY A 59 0.21 -12.21 0.98
N ALA A 60 -1.09 -11.97 1.10
CA ALA A 60 -2.10 -12.95 0.73
C ALA A 60 -2.74 -12.52 -0.59
N SER A 61 -2.65 -13.39 -1.57
CA SER A 61 -3.39 -13.28 -2.83
C SER A 61 -4.88 -13.21 -2.54
N VAL A 62 -5.50 -12.08 -2.86
CA VAL A 62 -6.94 -11.92 -2.75
C VAL A 62 -7.59 -12.65 -3.92
N THR A 63 -7.96 -13.90 -3.75
CA THR A 63 -8.95 -14.54 -4.59
C THR A 63 -10.33 -14.04 -4.17
N ALA A 64 -10.82 -13.01 -4.86
CA ALA A 64 -12.17 -12.50 -4.65
C ALA A 64 -13.20 -13.52 -5.12
N VAL A 65 -13.80 -14.24 -4.19
CA VAL A 65 -15.07 -14.92 -4.43
C VAL A 65 -16.17 -13.86 -4.35
N ALA A 66 -16.73 -13.51 -5.49
CA ALA A 66 -17.82 -12.57 -5.59
C ALA A 66 -19.09 -13.14 -4.93
N SER A 67 -19.48 -12.61 -3.79
CA SER A 67 -20.84 -12.73 -3.28
C SER A 67 -21.67 -11.55 -3.79
N PRO A 68 -22.96 -11.72 -4.14
CA PRO A 68 -23.76 -10.67 -4.74
C PRO A 68 -24.00 -9.51 -3.76
N PRO A 69 -24.08 -8.27 -4.24
CA PRO A 69 -24.13 -7.08 -3.40
C PRO A 69 -25.53 -6.90 -2.78
N THR A 70 -25.55 -6.74 -1.47
CA THR A 70 -26.63 -6.04 -0.79
C THR A 70 -26.41 -4.54 -0.96
N GLN A 71 -27.46 -3.83 -1.40
CA GLN A 71 -27.43 -2.41 -1.71
C GLN A 71 -27.05 -1.55 -0.50
N GLY A 72 -25.83 -0.99 -0.53
CA GLY A 72 -25.40 0.10 0.34
C GLY A 72 -24.67 1.15 -0.52
N ALA A 73 -25.11 2.39 -0.43
CA ALA A 73 -24.68 3.50 -1.29
C ALA A 73 -23.16 3.74 -1.23
N GLN A 74 -22.50 3.61 -2.36
CA GLN A 74 -21.08 3.94 -2.56
C GLN A 74 -20.96 5.30 -3.25
N HIS A 75 -20.01 6.11 -2.83
CA HIS A 75 -19.77 7.44 -3.38
C HIS A 75 -18.31 7.59 -3.85
N ALA A 76 -18.10 7.94 -5.12
CA ALA A 76 -16.79 8.28 -5.70
C ALA A 76 -16.70 9.74 -6.11
N VAL A 77 -15.56 10.38 -5.94
CA VAL A 77 -15.26 11.70 -6.50
C VAL A 77 -14.33 11.55 -7.70
N VAL A 78 -14.83 11.89 -8.87
CA VAL A 78 -14.02 12.12 -10.06
C VAL A 78 -14.02 13.63 -10.30
N LEU A 79 -12.86 14.26 -10.24
CA LEU A 79 -12.68 15.65 -10.63
C LEU A 79 -12.27 15.69 -12.09
N ASP A 80 -13.21 16.08 -12.95
CA ASP A 80 -12.94 16.44 -14.33
C ASP A 80 -12.76 17.96 -14.42
N ASN A 81 -11.58 18.42 -14.79
CA ASN A 81 -11.26 19.82 -14.90
C ASN A 81 -11.12 20.22 -16.38
N SER A 82 -12.24 20.14 -17.11
CA SER A 82 -12.36 20.74 -18.44
C SER A 82 -13.42 21.85 -18.42
N THR A 83 -13.06 23.03 -17.93
CA THR A 83 -13.84 24.25 -18.16
C THR A 83 -12.93 25.37 -18.62
N ASN A 84 -13.00 25.65 -19.92
CA ASN A 84 -12.59 26.93 -20.50
C ASN A 84 -13.30 28.07 -19.77
N ALA A 85 -12.57 28.84 -19.00
CA ALA A 85 -13.04 30.11 -18.46
C ALA A 85 -12.26 31.27 -19.09
N SER A 86 -12.90 31.89 -20.08
CA SER A 86 -12.53 33.22 -20.57
C SER A 86 -12.78 34.23 -19.45
N SER A 87 -11.74 34.79 -18.84
CA SER A 87 -11.87 35.89 -17.90
C SER A 87 -11.37 37.18 -18.51
N THR A 88 -12.31 38.09 -18.77
CA THR A 88 -12.10 39.50 -19.02
C THR A 88 -11.60 40.18 -17.74
N ARG A 89 -10.47 40.84 -17.81
CA ARG A 89 -9.85 41.65 -16.75
C ARG A 89 -10.24 43.13 -16.96
N PRO A 90 -10.65 43.87 -15.96
CA PRO A 90 -10.78 45.32 -16.09
C PRO A 90 -9.43 46.01 -15.93
N SER A 91 -9.20 46.96 -16.81
CA SER A 91 -8.07 47.89 -16.87
C SER A 91 -8.10 48.92 -15.75
N GLN A 92 -6.96 49.23 -15.16
CA GLN A 92 -6.68 50.54 -14.58
C GLN A 92 -5.44 51.13 -15.18
N THR A 93 -5.61 52.33 -15.64
CA THR A 93 -4.71 53.29 -16.30
C THR A 93 -3.83 54.04 -15.31
N THR A 94 -2.55 54.20 -15.62
CA THR A 94 -1.72 55.43 -15.54
C THR A 94 -0.41 55.10 -16.22
N GLY A 95 0.05 55.71 -17.20
CA GLY A 95 0.36 57.03 -17.64
C GLY A 95 1.87 57.19 -17.74
N SER A 96 2.36 57.36 -18.97
CA SER A 96 3.30 58.31 -19.53
C SER A 96 4.59 57.76 -20.19
N ASN A 97 4.60 58.03 -21.50
CA ASN A 97 5.60 58.70 -22.37
C ASN A 97 6.85 57.96 -22.90
N SER A 98 6.78 57.91 -24.22
CA SER A 98 7.79 58.33 -25.27
C SER A 98 8.97 57.36 -25.48
N SER A 99 9.29 56.91 -26.69
CA SER A 99 9.45 57.52 -28.00
C SER A 99 9.90 56.50 -29.03
N ASN A 100 9.40 56.62 -30.24
CA ASN A 100 9.92 56.34 -31.59
C ASN A 100 11.02 55.33 -31.83
N GLY A 101 10.73 54.44 -32.81
CA GLY A 101 11.72 53.74 -33.61
C GLY A 101 11.08 52.72 -34.54
N SER A 102 10.69 53.16 -35.77
CA SER A 102 10.31 52.28 -36.87
C SER A 102 11.47 51.44 -37.37
N SER A 103 11.25 50.14 -37.58
CA SER A 103 11.85 49.39 -38.69
C SER A 103 11.07 48.12 -38.99
N ASN A 104 10.62 48.00 -40.24
CA ASN A 104 10.03 46.82 -40.87
C ASN A 104 10.97 45.62 -40.83
N GLY A 105 10.43 44.47 -40.48
CA GLY A 105 11.09 43.19 -40.65
C GLY A 105 10.04 42.06 -40.63
N SER A 106 9.64 41.62 -41.83
CA SER A 106 8.89 40.40 -42.05
C SER A 106 9.75 39.20 -41.58
N GLY A 107 9.35 38.56 -40.50
CA GLY A 107 9.99 37.35 -39.95
C GLY A 107 8.97 36.29 -39.66
N GLY A 108 9.00 35.23 -40.45
CA GLY A 108 8.11 34.09 -40.32
C GLY A 108 8.08 33.49 -38.92
N SER A 109 6.89 33.20 -38.46
CA SER A 109 6.62 32.43 -37.29
C SER A 109 7.25 31.06 -37.42
N LYS A 110 8.46 30.88 -36.86
CA LYS A 110 9.00 29.58 -36.56
C LYS A 110 8.25 29.10 -35.32
N GLY A 111 7.26 28.24 -35.53
CA GLY A 111 6.70 27.43 -34.49
C GLY A 111 7.86 26.70 -33.80
N SER A 112 8.17 27.11 -32.59
CA SER A 112 9.05 26.36 -31.69
C SER A 112 8.33 25.06 -31.36
N SER A 113 8.64 24.01 -32.12
CA SER A 113 8.32 22.66 -31.70
C SER A 113 9.13 22.43 -30.42
N ARG A 114 8.48 22.57 -29.27
CA ARG A 114 9.01 22.11 -27.99
C ARG A 114 9.27 20.61 -28.17
N SER A 115 10.53 20.24 -28.28
CA SER A 115 10.97 18.84 -28.23
C SER A 115 10.57 18.30 -26.84
N THR A 116 9.44 17.63 -26.78
CA THR A 116 8.86 17.02 -25.59
C THR A 116 9.43 15.62 -25.34
N GLY A 117 10.75 15.45 -25.44
CA GLY A 117 11.41 14.25 -24.97
C GLY A 117 11.81 14.47 -23.50
N ALA A 118 11.20 13.74 -22.56
CA ALA A 118 11.72 13.63 -21.21
C ALA A 118 13.24 13.38 -21.27
N LYS A 119 14.04 14.15 -20.51
CA LYS A 119 15.50 14.01 -20.53
C LYS A 119 15.87 12.65 -19.98
N VAL A 120 16.37 11.77 -20.84
CA VAL A 120 16.95 10.49 -20.42
C VAL A 120 18.17 10.77 -19.55
N PRO A 121 18.27 10.23 -18.34
CA PRO A 121 19.45 10.38 -17.51
C PRO A 121 20.70 9.83 -18.18
N LYS A 122 21.81 10.53 -18.04
CA LYS A 122 23.08 10.15 -18.67
C LYS A 122 23.55 8.77 -18.22
N GLY A 123 23.88 7.91 -19.16
CA GLY A 123 24.36 6.55 -18.90
C GLY A 123 23.22 5.52 -18.83
N LEU A 124 21.94 5.95 -18.90
CA LEU A 124 20.77 5.08 -18.89
C LEU A 124 20.10 4.97 -20.28
N GLU A 125 20.71 5.52 -21.33
CA GLU A 125 20.09 5.62 -22.65
C GLU A 125 19.63 4.27 -23.23
N SER A 126 20.36 3.19 -22.98
CA SER A 126 20.00 1.84 -23.44
C SER A 126 18.73 1.33 -22.77
N PHE A 127 18.55 1.60 -21.48
CA PHE A 127 17.38 1.18 -20.71
C PHE A 127 16.12 1.93 -21.14
N TYR A 128 16.23 3.22 -21.43
CA TYR A 128 15.11 4.06 -21.86
C TYR A 128 14.73 3.89 -23.34
N ARG A 129 15.54 3.18 -24.14
CA ARG A 129 15.34 2.98 -25.59
C ARG A 129 15.18 1.53 -26.00
N GLN A 130 15.14 0.60 -25.05
CA GLN A 130 14.87 -0.79 -25.35
C GLN A 130 13.47 -0.95 -25.92
N ASP A 131 13.28 -1.96 -26.76
CA ASP A 131 11.97 -2.27 -27.31
C ASP A 131 11.13 -3.01 -26.28
N LEU A 132 9.95 -2.46 -25.97
CA LEU A 132 8.96 -3.10 -25.10
C LEU A 132 7.99 -3.90 -25.97
N THR A 133 8.07 -5.22 -25.88
CA THR A 133 7.19 -6.13 -26.61
C THR A 133 6.11 -6.69 -25.69
N TRP A 134 4.86 -6.42 -26.01
CA TRP A 134 3.71 -6.98 -25.33
C TRP A 134 3.31 -8.30 -25.98
N THR A 135 3.12 -9.34 -25.16
CA THR A 135 2.66 -10.67 -25.59
C THR A 135 1.45 -11.09 -24.76
N ASP A 136 0.74 -12.12 -25.20
CA ASP A 136 -0.30 -12.72 -24.37
C ASP A 136 0.30 -13.28 -23.08
N CYS A 137 -0.39 -13.10 -21.97
CA CYS A 137 0.10 -13.60 -20.68
C CYS A 137 -0.01 -15.12 -20.57
N PRO A 138 1.02 -15.82 -20.08
CA PRO A 138 1.01 -17.27 -19.95
C PRO A 138 0.04 -17.80 -18.87
N ASP A 139 -0.30 -16.97 -17.90
CA ASP A 139 -1.10 -17.31 -16.72
C ASP A 139 -2.62 -17.33 -16.93
N GLY A 140 -3.07 -17.21 -18.19
CA GLY A 140 -4.40 -17.54 -18.67
C GLY A 140 -5.59 -17.22 -17.77
N VAL A 141 -5.65 -16.01 -17.19
CA VAL A 141 -6.88 -15.56 -16.49
C VAL A 141 -8.00 -15.52 -17.52
N THR A 142 -8.84 -16.57 -17.49
CA THR A 142 -9.89 -16.81 -18.49
C THR A 142 -10.82 -15.60 -18.61
N GLY A 143 -11.08 -15.16 -19.86
CA GLY A 143 -11.98 -14.05 -20.15
C GLY A 143 -11.39 -12.65 -19.98
N THR A 144 -10.08 -12.53 -19.80
CA THR A 144 -9.37 -11.24 -19.73
C THR A 144 -8.22 -11.23 -20.73
N ALA A 145 -8.26 -10.27 -21.66
CA ALA A 145 -7.18 -10.08 -22.64
C ALA A 145 -6.03 -9.28 -22.00
N PHE A 146 -5.32 -9.87 -21.03
CA PHE A 146 -4.11 -9.28 -20.49
C PHE A 146 -2.95 -9.40 -21.48
N GLN A 147 -2.06 -8.42 -21.43
CA GLN A 147 -0.78 -8.43 -22.12
C GLN A 147 0.36 -8.37 -21.10
N CYS A 148 1.40 -9.15 -21.31
CA CYS A 148 2.57 -9.21 -20.47
C CYS A 148 3.81 -8.71 -21.21
N ALA A 149 4.72 -8.09 -20.47
CA ALA A 149 6.01 -7.63 -20.96
C ALA A 149 7.06 -7.68 -19.86
N THR A 150 8.32 -7.64 -20.26
CA THR A 150 9.47 -7.57 -19.33
C THR A 150 10.37 -6.42 -19.75
N VAL A 151 10.83 -5.65 -18.76
CA VAL A 151 11.74 -4.52 -18.92
C VAL A 151 13.07 -4.87 -18.25
N THR A 152 14.18 -4.60 -18.92
CA THR A 152 15.52 -4.69 -18.36
C THR A 152 15.88 -3.37 -17.70
N VAL A 153 16.38 -3.42 -16.44
CA VAL A 153 16.83 -2.25 -15.68
C VAL A 153 18.21 -2.52 -15.09
N PRO A 154 19.00 -1.49 -14.73
CA PRO A 154 20.24 -1.73 -14.01
C PRO A 154 19.94 -2.35 -12.63
N LEU A 155 20.77 -3.28 -12.20
CA LEU A 155 20.78 -3.73 -10.81
C LEU A 155 21.09 -2.54 -9.89
N ASP A 156 22.17 -1.83 -10.19
CA ASP A 156 22.64 -0.64 -9.49
C ASP A 156 22.57 0.58 -10.43
N TYR A 157 21.76 1.56 -10.07
CA TYR A 157 21.59 2.80 -10.84
C TYR A 157 22.82 3.74 -10.76
N ASP A 158 23.66 3.57 -9.76
CA ASP A 158 24.91 4.35 -9.65
C ASP A 158 26.02 3.73 -10.50
N HIS A 159 25.87 2.44 -10.86
CA HIS A 159 26.78 1.71 -11.76
C HIS A 159 26.00 1.04 -12.91
N PRO A 160 25.31 1.80 -13.80
CA PRO A 160 24.35 1.25 -14.77
C PRO A 160 24.98 0.40 -15.88
N GLN A 161 26.31 0.37 -15.97
CA GLN A 161 27.06 -0.51 -16.90
C GLN A 161 27.37 -1.89 -16.26
N GLY A 162 26.95 -2.13 -15.02
CA GLY A 162 27.13 -3.37 -14.29
C GLY A 162 26.10 -4.43 -14.65
N LYS A 163 25.70 -5.24 -13.66
CA LYS A 163 24.64 -6.26 -13.82
C LYS A 163 23.28 -5.61 -14.08
N THR A 164 22.43 -6.34 -14.76
CA THR A 164 21.03 -5.96 -15.01
C THR A 164 20.09 -6.96 -14.40
N ILE A 165 18.87 -6.53 -14.14
CA ILE A 165 17.75 -7.34 -13.69
C ILE A 165 16.54 -7.09 -14.59
N THR A 166 15.49 -7.86 -14.40
CA THR A 166 14.24 -7.72 -15.14
C THR A 166 13.09 -7.29 -14.22
N VAL A 167 12.19 -6.46 -14.74
CA VAL A 167 10.94 -6.05 -14.12
C VAL A 167 9.79 -6.52 -15.00
N ALA A 168 8.86 -7.28 -14.42
CA ALA A 168 7.70 -7.83 -15.11
C ALA A 168 6.51 -6.87 -15.03
N LEU A 169 5.81 -6.73 -16.15
CA LEU A 169 4.62 -5.90 -16.29
C LEU A 169 3.45 -6.74 -16.82
N LYS A 170 2.25 -6.43 -16.32
CA LYS A 170 0.98 -6.95 -16.82
C LYS A 170 0.03 -5.81 -17.10
N LYS A 171 -0.52 -5.77 -18.29
CA LYS A 171 -1.40 -4.69 -18.76
C LYS A 171 -2.80 -5.21 -19.03
N LEU A 172 -3.79 -4.52 -18.50
CA LEU A 172 -5.17 -4.58 -18.95
C LEU A 172 -5.38 -3.43 -19.95
N PRO A 173 -5.51 -3.73 -21.26
CA PRO A 173 -5.65 -2.69 -22.26
C PRO A 173 -6.93 -1.87 -22.08
N SER A 174 -6.83 -0.58 -22.34
CA SER A 174 -7.97 0.33 -22.39
C SER A 174 -9.04 -0.17 -23.38
N THR A 175 -10.29 0.13 -23.08
CA THR A 175 -11.40 -0.07 -24.02
C THR A 175 -11.44 1.03 -25.11
N SER A 176 -10.68 2.10 -24.96
CA SER A 176 -10.52 3.15 -25.95
C SER A 176 -9.55 2.75 -27.06
N SER A 177 -9.87 3.09 -28.30
CA SER A 177 -8.94 2.97 -29.43
C SER A 177 -7.80 4.01 -29.40
N SER A 178 -7.90 5.01 -28.52
CA SER A 178 -6.92 6.09 -28.33
C SER A 178 -6.83 6.41 -26.84
N PRO A 179 -6.17 5.55 -26.04
CA PRO A 179 -5.98 5.80 -24.63
C PRO A 179 -5.16 7.07 -24.39
N ARG A 180 -5.40 7.72 -23.26
CA ARG A 180 -4.67 8.94 -22.84
C ARG A 180 -3.27 8.64 -22.27
N GLY A 181 -2.89 7.38 -22.17
CA GLY A 181 -1.68 6.87 -21.55
C GLY A 181 -2.00 5.68 -20.67
N SER A 182 -1.11 5.41 -19.73
CA SER A 182 -1.22 4.29 -18.79
C SER A 182 -1.39 4.77 -17.35
N VAL A 183 -1.99 3.94 -16.48
CA VAL A 183 -1.99 4.09 -15.01
C VAL A 183 -1.26 2.90 -14.43
N PHE A 184 -0.18 3.16 -13.70
CA PHE A 184 0.59 2.14 -13.00
C PHE A 184 0.02 1.89 -11.61
N LEU A 185 -0.01 0.64 -11.17
CA LEU A 185 -0.56 0.22 -9.89
C LEU A 185 0.52 -0.35 -8.99
N ASN A 186 0.49 0.00 -7.70
CA ASN A 186 1.28 -0.66 -6.67
C ASN A 186 0.44 -0.90 -5.40
N PRO A 187 0.34 -2.17 -4.92
CA PRO A 187 -0.46 -2.52 -3.74
C PRO A 187 0.16 -2.05 -2.42
N GLY A 188 1.43 -1.72 -2.40
CA GLY A 188 2.18 -1.44 -1.18
C GLY A 188 2.89 -2.67 -0.62
N GLY A 189 2.87 -2.80 0.67
CA GLY A 189 3.64 -3.74 1.46
C GLY A 189 4.70 -3.01 2.29
N PRO A 190 5.96 -2.81 1.81
CA PRO A 190 6.57 -3.20 0.53
C PRO A 190 6.57 -4.71 0.28
N GLY A 191 6.75 -5.10 -0.97
CA GLY A 191 6.80 -6.52 -1.35
C GLY A 191 5.51 -7.07 -1.98
N GLY A 192 4.49 -6.23 -2.17
CA GLY A 192 3.28 -6.63 -2.87
C GLY A 192 3.47 -6.67 -4.40
N SER A 193 2.89 -7.70 -5.05
CA SER A 193 2.87 -7.85 -6.49
C SER A 193 1.80 -6.95 -7.13
N GLY A 194 2.21 -6.05 -8.04
CA GLY A 194 1.27 -5.28 -8.83
C GLY A 194 0.56 -6.11 -9.89
N ILE A 195 1.17 -7.22 -10.32
CA ILE A 195 0.54 -8.20 -11.23
C ILE A 195 -0.60 -8.93 -10.50
N SER A 196 -0.40 -9.36 -9.26
CA SER A 196 -1.48 -9.95 -8.45
C SER A 196 -2.59 -8.94 -8.17
N LEU A 197 -2.26 -7.67 -7.93
CA LEU A 197 -3.25 -6.62 -7.73
C LEU A 197 -4.15 -6.42 -8.94
N ILE A 198 -3.57 -6.28 -10.15
CA ILE A 198 -4.38 -6.08 -11.37
C ILE A 198 -5.23 -7.30 -11.70
N ASN A 199 -4.75 -8.51 -11.41
CA ASN A 199 -5.53 -9.74 -11.55
C ASN A 199 -6.77 -9.71 -10.65
N ALA A 200 -6.60 -9.38 -9.37
CA ALA A 200 -7.68 -9.30 -8.39
C ALA A 200 -8.69 -8.18 -8.72
N GLN A 201 -8.21 -7.05 -9.23
CA GLN A 201 -9.04 -5.88 -9.51
C GLN A 201 -9.61 -5.81 -10.93
N ALA A 202 -9.32 -6.76 -11.81
CA ALA A 202 -9.76 -6.74 -13.21
C ALA A 202 -11.28 -6.52 -13.37
N GLY A 203 -12.09 -7.13 -12.49
CA GLY A 203 -13.54 -6.95 -12.47
C GLY A 203 -13.96 -5.51 -12.19
N LEU A 204 -13.27 -4.82 -11.28
CA LEU A 204 -13.55 -3.42 -10.93
C LEU A 204 -13.29 -2.49 -12.12
N TYR A 205 -12.22 -2.74 -12.87
CA TYR A 205 -11.86 -1.96 -14.06
C TYR A 205 -12.75 -2.27 -15.25
N LYS A 206 -13.22 -3.53 -15.41
CA LYS A 206 -14.07 -3.92 -16.55
C LYS A 206 -15.50 -3.46 -16.43
N SER A 207 -16.11 -3.64 -15.27
CA SER A 207 -17.56 -3.40 -15.05
C SER A 207 -17.91 -2.80 -13.70
N GLY A 208 -16.91 -2.55 -12.85
CA GLY A 208 -17.07 -1.98 -11.52
C GLY A 208 -16.85 -0.47 -11.46
N GLY A 209 -16.60 0.04 -10.25
CA GLY A 209 -16.42 1.47 -9.96
C GLY A 209 -15.24 2.14 -10.66
N LEU A 210 -14.26 1.37 -11.17
CA LEU A 210 -13.09 1.87 -11.87
C LEU A 210 -13.17 1.76 -13.40
N SER A 211 -14.34 1.44 -13.96
CA SER A 211 -14.52 1.30 -15.41
C SER A 211 -14.23 2.58 -16.20
N GLY A 212 -14.42 3.75 -15.59
CA GLY A 212 -14.03 5.04 -16.17
C GLY A 212 -12.51 5.20 -16.37
N VAL A 213 -11.69 4.56 -15.54
CA VAL A 213 -10.24 4.53 -15.72
C VAL A 213 -9.90 3.71 -16.96
N LEU A 214 -10.40 2.47 -17.05
CA LEU A 214 -10.13 1.59 -18.19
C LEU A 214 -10.69 2.15 -19.52
N ALA A 215 -11.74 2.96 -19.47
CA ALA A 215 -12.27 3.64 -20.66
C ALA A 215 -11.30 4.69 -21.23
N ASN A 216 -10.28 5.12 -20.48
CA ASN A 216 -9.38 6.20 -20.88
C ASN A 216 -7.89 5.83 -20.84
N TYR A 217 -7.50 4.83 -20.05
CA TYR A 217 -6.11 4.48 -19.80
C TYR A 217 -5.87 2.97 -19.91
N ASP A 218 -4.71 2.57 -20.37
CA ASP A 218 -4.20 1.25 -20.08
C ASP A 218 -3.93 1.14 -18.57
N VAL A 219 -4.27 0.01 -17.95
CA VAL A 219 -3.96 -0.21 -16.54
C VAL A 219 -2.84 -1.23 -16.44
N ILE A 220 -1.76 -0.87 -15.74
CA ILE A 220 -0.52 -1.65 -15.68
C ILE A 220 -0.20 -1.99 -14.22
N GLY A 221 -0.21 -3.28 -13.88
CA GLY A 221 0.43 -3.82 -12.71
C GLY A 221 1.88 -4.20 -13.02
N PHE A 222 2.80 -3.94 -12.11
CA PHE A 222 4.18 -4.39 -12.22
C PHE A 222 4.64 -5.03 -10.92
N ASP A 223 5.53 -6.00 -11.04
CA ASP A 223 6.20 -6.58 -9.89
C ASP A 223 7.48 -5.79 -9.63
N PRO A 224 7.64 -5.14 -8.47
CA PRO A 224 8.89 -4.47 -8.15
C PRO A 224 10.08 -5.42 -8.20
N ARG A 225 11.30 -4.87 -8.33
CA ARG A 225 12.53 -5.66 -8.21
C ARG A 225 12.51 -6.51 -6.94
N GLY A 226 12.92 -7.75 -7.04
CA GLY A 226 12.89 -8.74 -5.96
C GLY A 226 11.56 -9.51 -5.82
N ILE A 227 10.51 -9.16 -6.59
CA ILE A 227 9.15 -9.65 -6.38
C ILE A 227 8.62 -10.40 -7.60
N GLY A 228 7.81 -11.42 -7.35
CA GLY A 228 6.94 -12.09 -8.32
C GLY A 228 7.67 -12.57 -9.57
N GLN A 229 7.22 -12.11 -10.73
CA GLN A 229 7.76 -12.46 -12.04
C GLN A 229 8.95 -11.58 -12.46
N SER A 230 9.32 -10.54 -11.69
CA SER A 230 10.57 -9.80 -11.82
C SER A 230 11.74 -10.67 -11.36
N THR A 231 13.00 -10.22 -11.54
CA THR A 231 14.15 -10.93 -10.94
C THR A 231 13.89 -11.05 -9.44
N PRO A 232 13.59 -12.26 -8.92
CA PRO A 232 13.05 -12.42 -7.56
C PRO A 232 14.14 -12.60 -6.52
N ILE A 233 13.82 -12.28 -5.26
CA ILE A 233 14.57 -12.81 -4.13
C ILE A 233 14.04 -14.18 -3.74
N THR A 234 14.92 -15.02 -3.22
CA THR A 234 14.59 -16.32 -2.64
C THR A 234 15.35 -16.46 -1.32
N CYS A 235 14.60 -16.64 -0.23
CA CYS A 235 15.17 -16.70 1.12
C CYS A 235 14.87 -18.03 1.82
N TRP A 236 14.57 -19.07 1.05
CA TRP A 236 14.13 -20.40 1.50
C TRP A 236 14.62 -21.49 0.56
N SER A 237 14.66 -22.71 1.06
CA SER A 237 14.89 -23.90 0.23
C SER A 237 13.56 -24.43 -0.34
N PRO A 238 13.62 -25.28 -1.39
CA PRO A 238 12.44 -25.99 -1.87
C PRO A 238 11.76 -26.85 -0.78
N ASP A 239 12.54 -27.43 0.13
CA ASP A 239 12.04 -28.22 1.24
C ASP A 239 11.24 -27.38 2.24
N ASP A 240 11.62 -26.12 2.46
CA ASP A 240 10.86 -25.19 3.33
C ASP A 240 9.48 -24.93 2.74
N VAL A 241 9.39 -24.66 1.43
CA VAL A 241 8.11 -24.47 0.72
C VAL A 241 7.23 -25.71 0.86
N GLN A 242 7.77 -26.89 0.59
CA GLN A 242 7.04 -28.15 0.70
C GLN A 242 6.59 -28.44 2.14
N ALA A 243 7.39 -28.06 3.12
CA ALA A 243 7.02 -28.21 4.53
C ALA A 243 5.85 -27.30 4.91
N ILE A 244 5.83 -26.05 4.39
CA ILE A 244 4.74 -25.10 4.63
C ILE A 244 3.46 -25.56 3.93
N VAL A 245 3.53 -25.90 2.65
CA VAL A 245 2.37 -26.41 1.87
C VAL A 245 1.75 -27.64 2.53
N ALA A 246 2.59 -28.53 3.06
CA ALA A 246 2.14 -29.75 3.75
C ALA A 246 1.69 -29.49 5.21
N GLY A 247 1.67 -28.24 5.68
CA GLY A 247 1.31 -27.89 7.06
C GLY A 247 2.31 -28.39 8.12
N ARG A 248 3.52 -28.79 7.72
CA ARG A 248 4.59 -29.29 8.62
C ARG A 248 5.46 -28.15 9.18
N ALA A 249 5.43 -27.00 8.57
CA ALA A 249 6.07 -25.77 9.03
C ALA A 249 5.12 -24.59 8.92
N GLU A 250 5.35 -23.56 9.73
CA GLU A 250 4.65 -22.27 9.59
C GLU A 250 5.32 -21.40 8.55
N ALA A 251 4.51 -20.71 7.74
CA ALA A 251 5.03 -19.61 6.93
C ALA A 251 5.59 -18.52 7.87
N PRO A 252 6.72 -17.90 7.53
CA PRO A 252 7.25 -16.78 8.30
C PRO A 252 6.25 -15.63 8.31
N SER A 253 6.21 -14.91 9.42
CA SER A 253 5.37 -13.73 9.62
C SER A 253 6.25 -12.49 9.74
N GLN A 254 5.75 -11.36 9.28
CA GLN A 254 6.37 -10.05 9.53
C GLN A 254 6.41 -9.71 11.04
N LEU A 255 5.48 -10.28 11.80
CA LEU A 255 5.41 -10.12 13.25
C LEU A 255 6.05 -11.34 13.93
N THR A 256 7.12 -11.12 14.64
CA THR A 256 7.82 -12.17 15.39
C THR A 256 7.64 -11.89 16.87
N PRO A 257 6.99 -12.79 17.63
CA PRO A 257 7.00 -12.70 19.08
C PRO A 257 8.41 -13.01 19.59
N GLY A 258 8.82 -12.34 20.64
CA GLY A 258 10.09 -12.62 21.29
C GLY A 258 10.78 -11.38 21.87
N SER A 259 11.92 -11.62 22.46
CA SER A 259 12.81 -10.55 22.91
C SER A 259 13.49 -9.89 21.69
N ALA A 260 14.03 -8.68 21.86
CA ALA A 260 14.81 -8.04 20.81
C ALA A 260 16.00 -8.92 20.35
N THR A 261 16.58 -9.71 21.27
CA THR A 261 17.64 -10.69 20.93
C THR A 261 17.14 -11.78 19.97
N ASP A 262 15.94 -12.32 20.20
CA ASP A 262 15.34 -13.34 19.34
C ASP A 262 15.05 -12.77 17.94
N ILE A 263 14.54 -11.54 17.88
CA ILE A 263 14.25 -10.84 16.63
C ILE A 263 15.53 -10.62 15.81
N VAL A 264 16.60 -10.15 16.44
CA VAL A 264 17.92 -9.96 15.80
C VAL A 264 18.49 -11.30 15.31
N ALA A 265 18.42 -12.35 16.12
CA ALA A 265 18.90 -13.68 15.74
C ALA A 265 18.10 -14.24 14.57
N LYS A 266 16.77 -14.02 14.54
CA LYS A 266 15.92 -14.40 13.41
C LYS A 266 16.32 -13.63 12.15
N GLY A 267 16.41 -12.30 12.22
CA GLY A 267 16.79 -11.47 11.08
C GLY A 267 18.14 -11.87 10.47
N SER A 268 19.11 -12.20 11.32
CA SER A 268 20.43 -12.68 10.87
C SER A 268 20.35 -14.00 10.09
N ARG A 269 19.50 -14.95 10.55
CA ARG A 269 19.28 -16.23 9.84
C ARG A 269 18.55 -16.00 8.50
N GLU A 270 17.57 -15.14 8.48
CA GLU A 270 16.82 -14.79 7.27
C GLU A 270 17.72 -14.11 6.23
N ALA A 271 18.54 -13.15 6.64
CA ALA A 271 19.51 -12.50 5.77
C ALA A 271 20.50 -13.52 5.16
N ALA A 272 21.01 -14.43 5.97
CA ALA A 272 21.91 -15.50 5.48
C ALA A 272 21.19 -16.45 4.49
N ALA A 273 19.92 -16.75 4.72
CA ALA A 273 19.13 -17.56 3.78
C ALA A 273 18.88 -16.81 2.47
N CYS A 274 18.55 -15.52 2.52
CA CYS A 274 18.39 -14.69 1.33
C CYS A 274 19.68 -14.65 0.49
N GLN A 275 20.82 -14.42 1.12
CA GLN A 275 22.13 -14.46 0.44
C GLN A 275 22.44 -15.82 -0.19
N LYS A 276 22.01 -16.91 0.43
CA LYS A 276 22.29 -18.26 -0.02
C LYS A 276 21.45 -18.70 -1.21
N TYR A 277 20.17 -18.35 -1.20
CA TYR A 277 19.18 -18.93 -2.12
C TYR A 277 18.76 -17.98 -3.25
N THR A 278 19.01 -16.68 -3.15
CA THR A 278 18.74 -15.72 -4.23
C THR A 278 19.75 -15.92 -5.37
N GLU A 279 19.27 -16.04 -6.62
CA GLU A 279 20.12 -16.26 -7.80
C GLU A 279 21.05 -15.06 -8.06
N VAL A 280 20.54 -13.84 -7.86
CA VAL A 280 21.30 -12.58 -7.96
C VAL A 280 21.30 -11.92 -6.59
N PRO A 281 22.12 -12.38 -5.63
CA PRO A 281 22.04 -11.94 -4.24
C PRO A 281 22.35 -10.46 -4.03
N GLU A 282 23.08 -9.82 -4.95
CA GLU A 282 23.34 -8.41 -4.90
C GLU A 282 22.06 -7.54 -5.02
N ILE A 283 20.95 -8.12 -5.49
CA ILE A 283 19.65 -7.41 -5.54
C ILE A 283 19.19 -6.96 -4.15
N LEU A 284 19.59 -7.69 -3.10
CA LEU A 284 19.22 -7.37 -1.73
C LEU A 284 19.74 -6.00 -1.27
N ASP A 285 20.82 -5.51 -1.86
CA ASP A 285 21.38 -4.18 -1.59
C ASP A 285 20.74 -3.06 -2.43
N HIS A 286 19.83 -3.40 -3.34
CA HIS A 286 19.25 -2.50 -4.34
C HIS A 286 17.71 -2.59 -4.43
N MET A 287 17.06 -3.06 -3.38
CA MET A 287 15.59 -3.13 -3.29
C MET A 287 14.97 -1.86 -2.69
N ASP A 288 15.74 -0.82 -2.46
CA ASP A 288 15.28 0.45 -1.90
C ASP A 288 14.23 1.14 -2.79
N THR A 289 13.38 1.95 -2.16
CA THR A 289 12.28 2.62 -2.85
C THR A 289 12.74 3.57 -3.96
N ARG A 290 13.93 4.19 -3.82
CA ARG A 290 14.47 5.08 -4.87
C ARG A 290 14.85 4.29 -6.13
N SER A 291 15.36 3.08 -5.98
CA SER A 291 15.65 2.17 -7.09
C SER A 291 14.36 1.71 -7.79
N VAL A 292 13.32 1.36 -7.04
CA VAL A 292 11.99 1.03 -7.59
C VAL A 292 11.37 2.22 -8.33
N ALA A 293 11.47 3.44 -7.79
CA ALA A 293 10.98 4.66 -8.44
C ALA A 293 11.72 4.94 -9.76
N ARG A 294 13.03 4.66 -9.83
CA ARG A 294 13.81 4.75 -11.08
C ARG A 294 13.37 3.70 -12.11
N ASP A 295 13.03 2.47 -11.67
CA ASP A 295 12.42 1.46 -12.55
C ASP A 295 11.09 1.96 -13.13
N MET A 296 10.27 2.63 -12.31
CA MET A 296 9.00 3.20 -12.77
C MET A 296 9.20 4.24 -13.86
N ASP A 297 10.23 5.10 -13.77
CA ASP A 297 10.48 6.09 -14.83
C ASP A 297 10.99 5.46 -16.14
N VAL A 298 11.78 4.38 -16.05
CA VAL A 298 12.12 3.57 -17.22
C VAL A 298 10.87 2.97 -17.84
N MET A 299 10.00 2.33 -17.05
CA MET A 299 8.75 1.74 -17.53
C MET A 299 7.83 2.78 -18.18
N ARG A 300 7.65 3.97 -17.54
CA ARG A 300 6.89 5.10 -18.10
C ARG A 300 7.39 5.48 -19.51
N ALA A 301 8.71 5.62 -19.66
CA ALA A 301 9.29 5.99 -20.92
C ALA A 301 9.08 4.92 -22.02
N LEU A 302 9.13 3.63 -21.64
CA LEU A 302 8.97 2.51 -22.57
C LEU A 302 7.53 2.31 -23.04
N VAL A 303 6.54 2.61 -22.18
CA VAL A 303 5.12 2.66 -22.62
C VAL A 303 4.80 3.94 -23.40
N LYS A 304 5.79 4.85 -23.56
CA LYS A 304 5.72 6.11 -24.31
C LYS A 304 4.82 7.16 -23.68
N ASP A 305 4.61 7.08 -22.38
CA ASP A 305 3.91 8.10 -21.61
C ASP A 305 4.87 9.27 -21.32
N GLN A 306 4.38 10.51 -21.51
CA GLN A 306 5.14 11.70 -21.14
C GLN A 306 5.26 11.79 -19.62
N ASP A 307 4.15 11.56 -18.91
CA ASP A 307 4.02 11.69 -17.49
C ASP A 307 3.53 10.37 -16.88
N LEU A 308 4.01 10.03 -15.68
CA LEU A 308 3.56 8.86 -14.95
C LEU A 308 2.18 9.13 -14.32
N ASN A 309 1.16 8.35 -14.70
CA ASN A 309 -0.04 8.27 -13.86
C ASN A 309 0.09 7.04 -12.96
N PHE A 310 -0.17 7.22 -11.69
CA PHE A 310 0.11 6.21 -10.67
C PHE A 310 -1.01 6.11 -9.64
N PHE A 311 -1.30 4.90 -9.24
CA PHE A 311 -2.20 4.63 -8.13
C PHE A 311 -1.47 3.72 -7.13
N GLY A 312 -1.08 4.29 -5.98
CA GLY A 312 -0.38 3.61 -4.90
C GLY A 312 -1.25 3.46 -3.66
N TYR A 313 -1.23 2.26 -3.09
CA TYR A 313 -1.88 1.94 -1.83
C TYR A 313 -0.84 1.77 -0.74
N SER A 314 -1.11 2.24 0.49
CA SER A 314 -0.25 2.01 1.65
C SER A 314 1.21 2.42 1.38
N TYR A 315 2.19 1.51 1.46
CA TYR A 315 3.58 1.78 1.05
C TYR A 315 3.70 2.28 -0.40
N GLY A 316 2.80 1.90 -1.30
CA GLY A 316 2.76 2.46 -2.66
C GLY A 316 2.61 3.97 -2.67
N THR A 317 2.07 4.58 -1.61
CA THR A 317 2.01 6.04 -1.45
C THR A 317 3.39 6.64 -1.16
N TYR A 318 4.21 5.96 -0.36
CA TYR A 318 5.61 6.34 -0.14
C TYR A 318 6.41 6.24 -1.44
N LEU A 319 6.24 5.14 -2.19
CA LEU A 319 6.85 4.97 -3.51
C LEU A 319 6.44 6.09 -4.49
N GLY A 320 5.15 6.44 -4.53
CA GLY A 320 4.66 7.56 -5.34
C GLY A 320 5.26 8.90 -4.92
N ALA A 321 5.38 9.18 -3.62
CA ALA A 321 6.02 10.39 -3.11
C ALA A 321 7.50 10.45 -3.50
N VAL A 322 8.25 9.36 -3.36
CA VAL A 322 9.67 9.28 -3.77
C VAL A 322 9.81 9.46 -5.29
N TYR A 323 8.88 8.91 -6.10
CA TYR A 323 8.89 9.13 -7.54
C TYR A 323 8.71 10.61 -7.88
N THR A 324 7.75 11.29 -7.25
CA THR A 324 7.49 12.72 -7.51
C THR A 324 8.66 13.62 -7.10
N GLU A 325 9.42 13.24 -6.06
CA GLU A 325 10.65 13.92 -5.67
C GLU A 325 11.76 13.74 -6.71
N LEU A 326 11.94 12.50 -7.20
CA LEU A 326 13.03 12.17 -8.13
C LEU A 326 12.77 12.68 -9.55
N PHE A 327 11.53 12.70 -10.00
CA PHE A 327 11.13 12.99 -11.38
C PHE A 327 9.99 14.02 -11.45
N PRO A 328 10.18 15.23 -10.89
CA PRO A 328 9.10 16.24 -10.81
C PRO A 328 8.57 16.67 -12.19
N ASP A 329 9.40 16.59 -13.23
CA ASP A 329 9.02 16.94 -14.60
C ASP A 329 8.24 15.82 -15.34
N ASN A 330 8.12 14.61 -14.73
CA ASN A 330 7.50 13.43 -15.33
C ASN A 330 6.25 12.96 -14.55
N VAL A 331 5.67 13.82 -13.73
CA VAL A 331 4.52 13.50 -12.88
C VAL A 331 3.21 13.85 -13.57
N GLY A 332 2.35 12.86 -13.75
CA GLY A 332 0.99 13.02 -14.23
C GLY A 332 -0.04 13.03 -13.09
N ARG A 333 -1.02 12.15 -13.18
CA ARG A 333 -2.04 11.99 -12.14
C ARG A 333 -1.59 10.95 -11.13
N VAL A 334 -1.46 11.37 -9.88
CA VAL A 334 -1.02 10.48 -8.79
C VAL A 334 -2.11 10.40 -7.74
N VAL A 335 -2.55 9.18 -7.44
CA VAL A 335 -3.50 8.87 -6.37
C VAL A 335 -2.78 8.07 -5.31
N LEU A 336 -2.80 8.56 -4.09
CA LEU A 336 -2.14 7.97 -2.93
C LEU A 336 -3.20 7.62 -1.89
N ASP A 337 -3.53 6.33 -1.80
CA ASP A 337 -4.57 5.81 -0.91
C ASP A 337 -3.95 5.22 0.35
N SER A 338 -4.43 5.63 1.52
CA SER A 338 -3.84 5.29 2.83
C SER A 338 -2.39 5.80 2.95
N ALA A 339 -2.23 7.12 2.77
CA ALA A 339 -0.94 7.77 2.61
C ALA A 339 -0.03 7.61 3.83
N MET A 340 1.20 7.19 3.57
CA MET A 340 2.31 7.24 4.52
C MET A 340 2.97 8.62 4.49
N ASP A 341 3.33 9.14 5.66
CA ASP A 341 4.12 10.37 5.75
C ASP A 341 5.60 10.05 5.51
N PRO A 342 6.20 10.53 4.41
CA PRO A 342 7.59 10.21 4.08
C PRO A 342 8.62 10.90 5.00
N ALA A 343 8.19 11.84 5.84
CA ALA A 343 9.06 12.55 6.77
C ALA A 343 9.26 11.80 8.10
N LEU A 344 8.45 10.78 8.39
CA LEU A 344 8.53 10.03 9.63
C LEU A 344 9.71 9.06 9.60
N SER A 345 10.43 8.99 10.72
CA SER A 345 11.33 7.87 10.99
C SER A 345 10.56 6.55 11.11
N ARG A 346 11.27 5.43 10.99
CA ARG A 346 10.67 4.10 11.19
C ARG A 346 9.97 3.98 12.54
N GLN A 347 10.59 4.49 13.62
CA GLN A 347 10.03 4.44 14.96
C GLN A 347 8.74 5.26 15.07
N GLU A 348 8.73 6.50 14.57
CA GLU A 348 7.55 7.37 14.58
C GLU A 348 6.40 6.78 13.77
N ALA A 349 6.68 6.15 12.62
CA ALA A 349 5.66 5.48 11.83
C ALA A 349 5.02 4.31 12.58
N PHE A 350 5.83 3.44 13.23
CA PHE A 350 5.30 2.33 14.04
C PHE A 350 4.51 2.80 15.25
N GLU A 351 4.98 3.85 15.93
CA GLU A 351 4.28 4.44 17.06
C GLU A 351 2.92 5.03 16.63
N GLY A 352 2.90 5.70 15.48
CA GLY A 352 1.67 6.21 14.87
C GLY A 352 0.67 5.11 14.53
N ASP A 353 1.13 3.99 13.97
CA ASP A 353 0.32 2.81 13.66
C ASP A 353 -0.26 2.19 14.94
N ALA A 354 0.57 1.96 15.95
CA ALA A 354 0.13 1.39 17.24
C ALA A 354 -0.91 2.29 17.93
N ALA A 355 -0.67 3.62 17.93
CA ALA A 355 -1.62 4.57 18.46
C ALA A 355 -2.96 4.57 17.72
N ALA A 356 -2.93 4.45 16.38
CA ALA A 356 -4.14 4.40 15.56
C ALA A 356 -4.94 3.11 15.79
N TRP A 357 -4.27 1.96 15.94
CA TRP A 357 -4.93 0.69 16.26
C TRP A 357 -5.56 0.72 17.65
N GLU A 358 -4.83 1.20 18.66
CA GLU A 358 -5.34 1.38 20.01
C GLU A 358 -6.56 2.30 20.04
N GLN A 359 -6.51 3.43 19.31
CA GLN A 359 -7.65 4.36 19.22
C GLN A 359 -8.87 3.70 18.55
N THR A 360 -8.64 2.90 17.51
CA THR A 360 -9.73 2.17 16.82
C THR A 360 -10.34 1.11 17.74
N LEU A 361 -9.50 0.38 18.48
CA LEU A 361 -9.96 -0.57 19.49
C LEU A 361 -10.81 0.10 20.57
N ARG A 362 -10.39 1.27 21.08
CA ARG A 362 -11.16 2.05 22.07
C ARG A 362 -12.52 2.46 21.50
N THR A 363 -12.56 2.94 20.26
CA THR A 363 -13.80 3.27 19.57
C THR A 363 -14.72 2.05 19.41
N TYR A 364 -14.15 0.89 19.06
CA TYR A 364 -14.88 -0.38 19.05
C TYR A 364 -15.48 -0.68 20.42
N ILE A 365 -14.66 -0.68 21.49
CA ILE A 365 -15.08 -0.97 22.87
C ILE A 365 -16.23 -0.03 23.28
N GLU A 366 -16.09 1.27 23.07
CA GLU A 366 -17.15 2.27 23.37
C GLU A 366 -18.45 1.95 22.65
N SER A 367 -18.35 1.57 21.37
CA SER A 367 -19.53 1.25 20.56
C SER A 367 -20.26 -0.03 20.98
N GLN A 368 -19.57 -0.94 21.69
CA GLN A 368 -20.12 -2.23 22.13
C GLN A 368 -20.62 -2.23 23.57
N GLN A 369 -20.32 -1.20 24.38
CA GLN A 369 -20.77 -1.13 25.77
C GLN A 369 -22.29 -1.26 25.89
N GLY A 370 -22.71 -2.10 26.85
CA GLY A 370 -24.13 -2.39 27.12
C GLY A 370 -24.80 -3.32 26.09
N LYS A 371 -24.13 -3.77 25.05
CA LYS A 371 -24.67 -4.76 24.12
C LYS A 371 -24.56 -6.17 24.69
N ALA A 372 -25.58 -7.00 24.42
CA ALA A 372 -25.60 -8.38 24.85
C ALA A 372 -24.42 -9.17 24.24
N GLY A 373 -23.76 -9.99 25.08
CA GLY A 373 -22.64 -10.84 24.65
C GLY A 373 -21.28 -10.15 24.59
N PHE A 374 -21.19 -8.83 24.81
CA PHE A 374 -19.91 -8.14 24.84
C PHE A 374 -19.10 -8.50 26.10
N PRO A 375 -17.90 -9.09 26.00
CA PRO A 375 -17.17 -9.63 27.14
C PRO A 375 -16.40 -8.58 27.95
N LEU A 376 -16.23 -7.38 27.42
CA LEU A 376 -15.38 -6.31 27.98
C LEU A 376 -16.23 -5.16 28.55
N SER A 377 -17.18 -5.46 29.42
CA SER A 377 -18.03 -4.45 30.07
C SER A 377 -17.24 -3.53 31.02
N GLY A 378 -17.71 -2.30 31.28
CA GLY A 378 -17.09 -1.31 32.14
C GLY A 378 -16.64 -0.06 31.40
N THR A 379 -15.76 0.73 31.99
CA THR A 379 -15.13 1.87 31.28
C THR A 379 -14.21 1.35 30.17
N THR A 380 -13.91 2.20 29.21
CA THR A 380 -13.00 1.86 28.09
C THR A 380 -11.63 1.44 28.60
N ASP A 381 -11.08 2.13 29.62
CA ASP A 381 -9.78 1.79 30.20
C ASP A 381 -9.79 0.45 30.95
N GLU A 382 -10.86 0.15 31.68
CA GLU A 382 -11.03 -1.16 32.32
C GLU A 382 -11.17 -2.29 31.31
N ALA A 383 -11.84 -2.05 30.20
CA ALA A 383 -12.00 -3.01 29.11
C ALA A 383 -10.67 -3.30 28.40
N VAL A 384 -9.89 -2.25 28.07
CA VAL A 384 -8.54 -2.38 27.51
C VAL A 384 -7.63 -3.14 28.48
N SER A 385 -7.62 -2.78 29.77
CA SER A 385 -6.80 -3.47 30.77
C SER A 385 -7.14 -4.94 30.93
N ARG A 386 -8.44 -5.30 30.86
CA ARG A 386 -8.89 -6.72 30.87
C ARG A 386 -8.47 -7.47 29.63
N LEU A 387 -8.57 -6.82 28.46
CA LEU A 387 -8.13 -7.43 27.22
C LEU A 387 -6.62 -7.67 27.24
N ALA A 388 -5.82 -6.69 27.69
CA ALA A 388 -4.38 -6.84 27.83
C ALA A 388 -4.03 -7.98 28.81
N THR A 389 -4.69 -8.05 29.97
CA THR A 389 -4.49 -9.14 30.94
C THR A 389 -4.87 -10.51 30.36
N PHE A 390 -5.94 -10.58 29.58
CA PHE A 390 -6.31 -11.81 28.85
C PHE A 390 -5.22 -12.22 27.88
N LEU A 391 -4.70 -11.28 27.06
CA LEU A 391 -3.64 -11.54 26.11
C LEU A 391 -2.34 -11.99 26.81
N ASP A 392 -1.95 -11.35 27.92
CA ASP A 392 -0.77 -11.75 28.70
C ASP A 392 -0.90 -13.19 29.22
N GLY A 393 -2.11 -13.61 29.57
CA GLY A 393 -2.39 -14.99 29.98
C GLY A 393 -2.16 -16.02 28.88
N LEU A 394 -2.30 -15.64 27.61
CA LEU A 394 -2.10 -16.54 26.46
C LEU A 394 -0.64 -16.92 26.21
N ASP A 395 0.32 -16.16 26.73
CA ASP A 395 1.74 -16.53 26.65
C ASP A 395 2.04 -17.81 27.44
N ALA A 396 1.42 -17.97 28.60
CA ALA A 396 1.57 -19.16 29.45
C ALA A 396 0.55 -20.27 29.14
N HIS A 397 -0.64 -19.89 28.69
CA HIS A 397 -1.79 -20.78 28.48
C HIS A 397 -2.51 -20.47 27.17
N PRO A 398 -1.92 -20.83 26.02
CA PRO A 398 -2.56 -20.63 24.72
C PRO A 398 -3.90 -21.38 24.63
N LEU A 399 -4.91 -20.77 23.99
CA LEU A 399 -6.21 -21.41 23.84
C LEU A 399 -6.22 -22.44 22.71
N THR A 400 -7.00 -23.47 22.89
CA THR A 400 -7.26 -24.46 21.84
C THR A 400 -8.01 -23.83 20.66
N VAL A 401 -7.75 -24.37 19.45
CA VAL A 401 -8.47 -24.09 18.23
C VAL A 401 -9.02 -25.42 17.72
N SER A 402 -10.35 -25.56 17.70
CA SER A 402 -11.04 -26.87 17.58
C SER A 402 -10.97 -27.51 16.20
N ASP A 403 -10.58 -26.78 15.16
CA ASP A 403 -10.49 -27.24 13.77
C ASP A 403 -9.12 -27.83 13.40
N GLY A 404 -8.31 -28.16 14.42
CA GLY A 404 -6.97 -28.71 14.23
C GLY A 404 -5.91 -27.65 13.96
N GLY A 405 -6.26 -26.38 14.06
CA GLY A 405 -5.35 -25.26 13.99
C GLY A 405 -4.38 -25.21 15.18
N LYS A 406 -3.34 -24.39 15.03
CA LYS A 406 -2.40 -24.16 16.13
C LYS A 406 -3.06 -23.33 17.24
N PRO A 407 -2.65 -23.56 18.51
CA PRO A 407 -3.20 -22.81 19.64
C PRO A 407 -3.10 -21.29 19.44
N LEU A 408 -4.13 -20.58 19.91
CA LEU A 408 -4.18 -19.13 19.93
C LEU A 408 -3.28 -18.60 21.05
N ASP A 409 -2.08 -18.18 20.72
CA ASP A 409 -1.14 -17.46 21.59
C ASP A 409 -1.41 -15.95 21.58
N ARG A 410 -0.69 -15.17 22.40
CA ARG A 410 -0.81 -13.71 22.46
C ARG A 410 -0.66 -13.06 21.10
N THR A 411 0.36 -13.45 20.34
CA THR A 411 0.67 -12.83 19.05
C THR A 411 -0.45 -13.03 18.05
N LYS A 412 -0.94 -14.27 17.89
CA LYS A 412 -2.06 -14.57 17.02
C LYS A 412 -3.34 -13.86 17.44
N ALA A 413 -3.60 -13.80 18.75
CA ALA A 413 -4.76 -13.09 19.29
C ALA A 413 -4.70 -11.58 19.00
N SER A 414 -3.56 -10.92 19.25
CA SER A 414 -3.38 -9.50 18.94
C SER A 414 -3.52 -9.23 17.43
N MET A 415 -2.97 -10.10 16.57
CA MET A 415 -3.14 -10.01 15.12
C MET A 415 -4.60 -10.16 14.69
N ALA A 416 -5.31 -11.14 15.24
CA ALA A 416 -6.72 -11.37 14.93
C ALA A 416 -7.59 -10.17 15.35
N ILE A 417 -7.36 -9.64 16.55
CA ILE A 417 -8.04 -8.45 17.05
C ILE A 417 -7.77 -7.25 16.14
N ARG A 418 -6.50 -7.02 15.79
CA ARG A 418 -6.13 -5.94 14.85
C ARG A 418 -6.84 -6.08 13.52
N THR A 419 -6.79 -7.25 12.89
CA THR A 419 -7.45 -7.53 11.62
C THR A 419 -8.93 -7.19 11.67
N LEU A 420 -9.62 -7.64 12.71
CA LEU A 420 -11.06 -7.46 12.86
C LEU A 420 -11.46 -6.03 13.23
N VAL A 421 -10.64 -5.32 14.03
CA VAL A 421 -10.97 -3.98 14.48
C VAL A 421 -10.73 -2.91 13.42
N VAL A 422 -9.69 -3.08 12.57
CA VAL A 422 -9.33 -2.08 11.56
C VAL A 422 -10.05 -2.26 10.23
N ALA A 423 -10.54 -3.46 9.92
CA ALA A 423 -11.13 -3.77 8.63
C ALA A 423 -12.38 -2.90 8.30
N SER A 424 -13.38 -2.92 9.13
CA SER A 424 -14.58 -2.09 9.02
C SER A 424 -15.42 -2.20 10.30
N PRO A 425 -16.11 -1.15 10.72
CA PRO A 425 -17.11 -1.24 11.78
C PRO A 425 -18.19 -2.29 11.55
N ASP A 426 -18.50 -2.62 10.30
CA ASP A 426 -19.45 -3.69 9.94
C ASP A 426 -18.97 -5.08 10.37
N ASN A 427 -17.65 -5.27 10.55
CA ASN A 427 -17.03 -6.51 11.00
C ASN A 427 -16.88 -6.60 12.53
N TRP A 428 -17.18 -5.55 13.28
CA TRP A 428 -17.09 -5.55 14.74
C TRP A 428 -17.95 -6.61 15.45
N PRO A 429 -19.12 -7.02 14.93
CA PRO A 429 -19.83 -8.18 15.47
C PRO A 429 -18.99 -9.47 15.47
N LEU A 430 -18.17 -9.70 14.44
CA LEU A 430 -17.27 -10.86 14.33
C LEU A 430 -16.17 -10.82 15.41
N LEU A 431 -15.63 -9.62 15.70
CA LEU A 431 -14.69 -9.44 16.80
C LEU A 431 -15.35 -9.71 18.15
N THR A 432 -16.56 -9.18 18.36
CA THR A 432 -17.32 -9.40 19.61
C THR A 432 -17.58 -10.89 19.85
N GLU A 433 -18.03 -11.61 18.82
CA GLU A 433 -18.27 -13.06 18.90
C GLU A 433 -16.98 -13.84 19.23
N GLY A 434 -15.90 -13.53 18.51
CA GLY A 434 -14.60 -14.16 18.72
C GLY A 434 -14.04 -13.93 20.12
N LEU A 435 -14.09 -12.68 20.61
CA LEU A 435 -13.65 -12.33 21.95
C LEU A 435 -14.53 -12.99 23.04
N ALA A 436 -15.85 -13.02 22.84
CA ALA A 436 -16.75 -13.65 23.79
C ALA A 436 -16.45 -15.15 23.95
N GLN A 437 -16.20 -15.86 22.85
CA GLN A 437 -15.83 -17.28 22.90
C GLN A 437 -14.44 -17.47 23.53
N ALA A 438 -13.46 -16.71 23.12
CA ALA A 438 -12.09 -16.82 23.61
C ALA A 438 -12.01 -16.53 25.12
N MET A 439 -12.66 -15.47 25.61
CA MET A 439 -12.57 -15.05 27.01
C MET A 439 -13.48 -15.84 27.95
N ASN A 440 -14.68 -16.24 27.49
CA ASN A 440 -15.68 -16.89 28.38
C ASN A 440 -15.66 -18.42 28.24
N ALA A 441 -15.37 -18.96 27.07
CA ALA A 441 -15.36 -20.42 26.83
C ALA A 441 -13.93 -20.99 26.71
N HIS A 442 -12.90 -20.16 26.77
CA HIS A 442 -11.50 -20.55 26.59
C HIS A 442 -11.23 -21.28 25.27
N ASP A 443 -11.91 -20.88 24.20
CA ASP A 443 -11.79 -21.44 22.85
C ASP A 443 -11.46 -20.33 21.85
N GLY A 444 -10.29 -20.43 21.21
CA GLY A 444 -9.77 -19.46 20.25
C GLY A 444 -10.32 -19.59 18.83
N THR A 445 -11.13 -20.62 18.55
CA THR A 445 -11.53 -21.02 17.19
C THR A 445 -12.25 -19.90 16.44
N THR A 446 -13.27 -19.29 17.06
CA THR A 446 -14.06 -18.26 16.38
C THR A 446 -13.25 -16.99 16.10
N LEU A 447 -12.40 -16.57 17.05
CA LEU A 447 -11.55 -15.39 16.85
C LEU A 447 -10.59 -15.58 15.68
N MET A 448 -9.94 -16.74 15.60
CA MET A 448 -9.04 -17.08 14.48
C MET A 448 -9.80 -17.16 13.17
N ARG A 449 -10.87 -17.93 13.10
CA ARG A 449 -11.68 -18.10 11.88
C ARG A 449 -12.19 -16.77 11.33
N ASN A 450 -12.70 -15.90 12.20
CA ASN A 450 -13.24 -14.61 11.79
C ASN A 450 -12.12 -13.68 11.26
N ALA A 451 -10.95 -13.68 11.88
CA ALA A 451 -9.80 -12.93 11.38
C ALA A 451 -9.31 -13.48 10.03
N GLU A 452 -9.23 -14.80 9.89
CA GLU A 452 -8.83 -15.49 8.67
C GLU A 452 -9.80 -15.20 7.51
N SER A 453 -11.11 -15.17 7.78
CA SER A 453 -12.13 -14.86 6.75
C SER A 453 -11.97 -13.46 6.16
N LEU A 454 -11.49 -12.49 6.94
CA LEU A 454 -11.24 -11.12 6.47
C LEU A 454 -9.86 -10.96 5.82
N SER A 455 -8.91 -11.81 6.16
CA SER A 455 -7.56 -11.81 5.56
C SER A 455 -7.51 -12.49 4.18
N GLY A 456 -8.66 -12.90 3.62
CA GLY A 456 -8.70 -13.59 2.33
C GLY A 456 -8.47 -15.10 2.40
N GLY A 457 -8.71 -15.68 3.57
CA GLY A 457 -8.61 -17.10 3.83
C GLY A 457 -7.29 -17.47 4.50
N GLY A 458 -7.33 -17.59 5.81
CA GLY A 458 -6.25 -18.12 6.64
C GLY A 458 -6.20 -19.64 6.61
N GLY A 459 -6.21 -20.19 5.41
CA GLY A 459 -5.68 -21.51 5.22
C GLY A 459 -4.17 -21.39 5.02
N SER A 460 -3.40 -22.40 5.42
CA SER A 460 -2.07 -22.61 4.87
C SER A 460 -2.14 -22.33 3.37
N PRO A 461 -1.18 -21.62 2.76
CA PRO A 461 -1.21 -21.37 1.33
C PRO A 461 -1.48 -22.68 0.62
N GLY A 462 -2.61 -22.76 -0.12
CA GLY A 462 -3.11 -24.03 -0.65
C GLY A 462 -2.23 -24.59 -1.77
N THR A 463 -1.38 -23.73 -2.37
CA THR A 463 -0.50 -24.09 -3.47
C THR A 463 0.93 -23.65 -3.20
N GLU A 464 1.88 -24.29 -3.88
CA GLU A 464 3.29 -23.90 -3.85
C GLU A 464 3.48 -22.46 -4.32
N GLU A 465 2.79 -22.03 -5.38
CA GLU A 465 2.84 -20.68 -5.93
C GLU A 465 2.39 -19.62 -4.90
N GLN A 466 1.26 -19.86 -4.22
CA GLN A 466 0.77 -18.96 -3.16
C GLN A 466 1.76 -18.89 -1.98
N THR A 467 2.38 -20.01 -1.64
CA THR A 467 3.41 -20.06 -0.59
C THR A 467 4.62 -19.23 -0.99
N VAL A 468 5.11 -19.37 -2.20
CA VAL A 468 6.25 -18.60 -2.72
C VAL A 468 5.94 -17.10 -2.73
N GLU A 469 4.77 -16.70 -3.21
CA GLU A 469 4.35 -15.28 -3.21
C GLU A 469 4.30 -14.70 -1.79
N LEU A 470 3.75 -15.45 -0.83
CA LEU A 470 3.75 -15.05 0.58
C LEU A 470 5.16 -14.89 1.13
N LEU A 471 6.04 -15.86 0.90
CA LEU A 471 7.42 -15.82 1.35
C LEU A 471 8.17 -14.63 0.76
N GLN A 472 8.05 -14.40 -0.54
CA GLN A 472 8.66 -13.23 -1.20
C GLN A 472 8.19 -11.92 -0.57
N SER A 473 6.88 -11.76 -0.37
CA SER A 473 6.32 -10.56 0.24
C SER A 473 6.88 -10.30 1.64
N VAL A 474 6.98 -11.33 2.48
CA VAL A 474 7.50 -11.20 3.86
C VAL A 474 8.97 -10.79 3.86
N TYR A 475 9.81 -11.45 3.06
CA TYR A 475 11.25 -11.17 3.03
C TYR A 475 11.57 -9.85 2.33
N ALA A 476 10.85 -9.52 1.25
CA ALA A 476 11.00 -8.25 0.56
C ALA A 476 10.57 -7.07 1.42
N PHE A 477 9.54 -7.23 2.26
CA PHE A 477 9.16 -6.23 3.24
C PHE A 477 10.34 -5.86 4.14
N SER A 478 11.03 -6.86 4.69
CA SER A 478 12.19 -6.66 5.55
C SER A 478 13.36 -6.04 4.79
N ALA A 479 13.71 -6.57 3.61
CA ALA A 479 14.83 -6.10 2.80
C ALA A 479 14.66 -4.62 2.41
N ASN A 480 13.50 -4.26 1.86
CA ASN A 480 13.20 -2.89 1.46
C ASN A 480 13.22 -1.93 2.65
N ARG A 481 12.54 -2.29 3.76
CA ARG A 481 12.46 -1.42 4.93
C ARG A 481 13.82 -1.20 5.62
N CYS A 482 14.71 -2.18 5.59
CA CYS A 482 16.06 -2.01 6.11
C CYS A 482 16.90 -1.05 5.27
N LEU A 483 16.69 -0.99 3.96
CA LEU A 483 17.38 -0.07 3.07
C LEU A 483 16.83 1.36 3.17
N ASP A 484 15.50 1.50 3.20
CA ASP A 484 14.86 2.82 3.25
C ASP A 484 14.95 3.48 4.62
N PHE A 485 14.91 2.68 5.69
CA PHE A 485 14.88 3.14 7.08
C PHE A 485 15.93 2.40 7.91
N PRO A 486 17.24 2.69 7.71
CA PRO A 486 18.31 2.03 8.43
C PRO A 486 18.17 2.29 9.94
N ASP A 487 18.21 1.21 10.71
CA ASP A 487 18.17 1.29 12.17
C ASP A 487 19.61 1.47 12.73
N THR A 488 19.80 2.53 13.49
CA THR A 488 21.07 2.83 14.17
C THR A 488 21.02 2.50 15.66
N GLY A 489 19.93 1.86 16.13
CA GLY A 489 19.72 1.47 17.52
C GLY A 489 20.66 0.36 17.98
N ASN A 490 20.54 0.03 19.26
CA ASN A 490 21.23 -1.08 19.91
C ASN A 490 20.24 -1.83 20.82
N GLN A 491 20.69 -2.98 21.39
CA GLN A 491 19.84 -3.81 22.23
C GLN A 491 19.10 -3.01 23.32
N ALA A 492 19.81 -2.10 24.03
CA ALA A 492 19.20 -1.33 25.11
C ALA A 492 18.12 -0.35 24.61
N SER A 493 18.33 0.29 23.46
CA SER A 493 17.32 1.19 22.87
C SER A 493 16.11 0.42 22.38
N TRP A 494 16.30 -0.77 21.80
CA TRP A 494 15.19 -1.61 21.32
C TRP A 494 14.37 -2.20 22.48
N ASP A 495 15.03 -2.65 23.56
CA ASP A 495 14.35 -3.12 24.77
C ASP A 495 13.54 -1.98 25.43
N ALA A 496 14.09 -0.77 25.48
CA ALA A 496 13.39 0.40 25.98
C ALA A 496 12.18 0.78 25.13
N ALA A 497 12.31 0.75 23.80
CA ALA A 497 11.20 1.01 22.88
C ALA A 497 10.09 -0.03 23.04
N LEU A 498 10.44 -1.32 23.09
CA LEU A 498 9.48 -2.40 23.31
C LEU A 498 8.72 -2.26 24.64
N ALA A 499 9.44 -1.90 25.72
CA ALA A 499 8.83 -1.66 27.02
C ALA A 499 7.88 -0.45 27.00
N SER A 500 8.21 0.59 26.26
CA SER A 500 7.34 1.75 26.03
C SER A 500 6.06 1.37 25.28
N TYR A 501 6.19 0.66 24.17
CA TYR A 501 5.03 0.23 23.37
C TYR A 501 4.08 -0.66 24.18
N ARG A 502 4.60 -1.64 24.92
CA ARG A 502 3.77 -2.50 25.79
C ARG A 502 3.04 -1.75 26.88
N ARG A 503 3.62 -0.64 27.38
CA ARG A 503 2.96 0.22 28.40
C ARG A 503 1.89 1.09 27.76
N ASP A 504 2.19 1.70 26.60
CA ASP A 504 1.39 2.74 26.00
C ASP A 504 0.29 2.15 25.06
N TYR A 505 0.56 0.96 24.50
CA TYR A 505 -0.33 0.21 23.59
C TYR A 505 -0.43 -1.27 24.02
N PRO A 506 -1.06 -1.56 25.15
CA PRO A 506 -0.96 -2.87 25.81
C PRO A 506 -1.61 -4.03 25.05
N VAL A 507 -2.42 -3.76 24.04
CA VAL A 507 -3.08 -4.78 23.21
C VAL A 507 -2.28 -5.09 21.96
N PHE A 508 -1.49 -4.14 21.46
CA PHE A 508 -0.76 -4.22 20.17
C PHE A 508 0.76 -4.19 20.28
#